data_38dc4e2dfbdaff87665b4f7f7bf4962d
#
_entry.id   38dc4e2dfbdaff87665b4f7f7bf4962d
#
_cell.length_a   1.000
_cell.length_b   1.000
_cell.length_c   1.000
_cell.angle_alpha   90.00
_cell.angle_beta   90.00
_cell.angle_gamma   90.00
#
_symmetry.space_group_name_H-M   'P 1'
#
loop_
_entity.id
_entity.type
_entity.pdbx_description
1 polymer ?
#
loop_
_entity_poly.entity_id
_entity_poly.type
_entity_poly.pdbx_seq_one_letter_code
_entity_poly.pdbx_strand_id
1 'polypeptide(L)'
;MRKKQWVAAALVGLAVILVGVGSGNVKTRQTKKDKQETTQIVSGVQIITEDGKKYYDFQDVKENNYRARLLDQVPRNSYDFSNLALDEETGYLSYKDTKGKVSAKKGIDVSEFQGETIDWQQVKESGIEFVIVRLGYRAYGESGALVEDAMFEQNVQGALDAGLEVGVYFFSQAISATEAVEETDFVLEHIQPYQITGPVVYDTEEIKDDTARTDQNTREDFTNFCKVFCDGVKQAGYQPMIYANMKWMAFTLKMEELTEYDFWYADY
;
A
#
# COMPACT_ATOMS: atom_id res chain seq x y z
N MET A 1 12.37 20.99 -7.43
CA MET A 1 11.55 19.92 -8.02
C MET A 1 10.58 19.46 -6.93
N ARG A 2 9.28 19.54 -7.16
CA ARG A 2 8.26 19.06 -6.19
C ARG A 2 8.22 17.52 -6.28
N LYS A 3 8.50 16.83 -5.17
CA LYS A 3 8.27 15.39 -5.08
C LYS A 3 6.77 15.12 -5.28
N LYS A 4 6.43 14.32 -6.28
CA LYS A 4 5.08 13.76 -6.42
C LYS A 4 4.97 12.65 -5.38
N GLN A 5 4.02 12.78 -4.44
CA GLN A 5 3.65 11.68 -3.54
C GLN A 5 2.52 10.89 -4.21
N TRP A 6 2.70 9.60 -4.33
CA TRP A 6 1.74 8.67 -4.91
C TRP A 6 0.96 7.98 -3.77
N VAL A 7 -0.34 7.91 -3.90
CA VAL A 7 -1.19 7.04 -3.09
C VAL A 7 -2.07 6.30 -4.06
N ALA A 8 -1.87 5.00 -4.17
CA ALA A 8 -2.76 4.10 -4.88
C ALA A 8 -3.69 3.45 -3.84
N ALA A 9 -4.99 3.54 -4.04
CA ALA A 9 -5.97 2.76 -3.31
C ALA A 9 -6.48 1.66 -4.25
N ALA A 10 -6.28 0.40 -3.88
CA ALA A 10 -6.81 -0.73 -4.63
C ALA A 10 -8.29 -0.91 -4.28
N LEU A 11 -9.13 -0.98 -5.30
CA LEU A 11 -10.56 -1.24 -5.18
C LEU A 11 -10.84 -2.70 -5.58
N VAL A 12 -10.91 -3.58 -4.59
CA VAL A 12 -11.68 -4.82 -4.71
C VAL A 12 -12.52 -4.97 -3.44
N GLY A 13 -13.80 -4.62 -3.55
CA GLY A 13 -14.79 -4.81 -2.48
C GLY A 13 -15.11 -3.56 -1.67
N LEU A 14 -16.25 -2.94 -1.99
CA LEU A 14 -16.83 -1.82 -1.26
C LEU A 14 -17.24 -2.24 0.16
N ALA A 15 -16.56 -1.69 1.17
CA ALA A 15 -17.16 -1.48 2.47
C ALA A 15 -17.02 0.00 2.82
N VAL A 16 -18.06 0.78 2.51
CA VAL A 16 -18.15 2.18 2.95
C VAL A 16 -18.74 2.19 4.35
N ILE A 17 -17.94 2.50 5.34
CA ILE A 17 -18.45 2.86 6.67
C ILE A 17 -18.67 4.38 6.67
N LEU A 18 -19.93 4.79 6.51
CA LEU A 18 -20.38 6.15 6.80
C LEU A 18 -20.37 6.36 8.32
N VAL A 19 -19.34 7.01 8.83
CA VAL A 19 -19.38 7.54 10.20
C VAL A 19 -20.00 8.93 10.15
N GLY A 20 -21.23 9.02 10.65
CA GLY A 20 -21.95 10.28 10.79
C GLY A 20 -21.19 11.28 11.67
N VAL A 21 -21.03 12.49 11.17
CA VAL A 21 -20.44 13.62 11.90
C VAL A 21 -21.45 14.06 12.97
N GLY A 22 -21.26 13.60 14.18
CA GLY A 22 -21.91 14.16 15.38
C GLY A 22 -20.96 15.14 16.04
N SER A 23 -21.29 16.42 16.02
CA SER A 23 -20.64 17.42 16.88
C SER A 23 -21.00 17.11 18.33
N GLY A 24 -20.09 16.45 19.04
CA GLY A 24 -20.30 16.02 20.43
C GLY A 24 -19.24 16.59 21.36
N ASN A 25 -19.69 17.40 22.31
CA ASN A 25 -18.94 17.95 23.41
C ASN A 25 -18.05 16.92 24.13
N VAL A 26 -16.80 17.33 24.38
CA VAL A 26 -15.85 16.64 25.26
C VAL A 26 -16.48 16.48 26.65
N LYS A 27 -16.84 15.24 27.02
CA LYS A 27 -17.15 14.87 28.39
C LYS A 27 -15.96 14.11 28.97
N THR A 28 -15.21 14.78 29.83
CA THR A 28 -14.18 14.14 30.67
C THR A 28 -14.89 13.29 31.74
N ARG A 29 -14.69 11.99 31.68
CA ARG A 29 -15.18 11.07 32.74
C ARG A 29 -13.98 10.65 33.59
N GLN A 30 -13.85 11.24 34.77
CA GLN A 30 -12.89 10.79 35.80
C GLN A 30 -13.41 9.54 36.48
N THR A 31 -12.69 8.43 36.35
CA THR A 31 -12.83 7.29 37.26
C THR A 31 -11.50 7.05 37.97
N LYS A 32 -11.57 6.78 39.28
CA LYS A 32 -10.45 6.72 40.20
C LYS A 32 -9.46 5.61 39.89
N LYS A 33 -8.21 5.99 40.00
CA LYS A 33 -6.88 5.33 40.03
C LYS A 33 -6.16 5.12 38.71
N ASP A 34 -5.25 6.05 38.47
CA ASP A 34 -3.88 5.90 37.95
C ASP A 34 -3.64 5.40 36.53
N LYS A 35 -4.51 5.73 35.58
CA LYS A 35 -4.10 5.93 34.18
C LYS A 35 -4.84 7.14 33.65
N GLN A 36 -4.10 8.19 33.33
CA GLN A 36 -4.65 9.36 32.64
C GLN A 36 -4.85 8.96 31.19
N GLU A 37 -6.03 8.40 30.86
CA GLU A 37 -6.43 8.12 29.49
C GLU A 37 -7.10 9.36 28.91
N THR A 38 -6.57 9.87 27.81
CA THR A 38 -7.20 10.96 27.04
C THR A 38 -7.45 10.48 25.64
N THR A 39 -8.63 10.80 25.10
CA THR A 39 -9.01 10.47 23.73
C THR A 39 -9.10 11.75 22.91
N GLN A 40 -8.47 11.75 21.73
CA GLN A 40 -8.51 12.84 20.79
C GLN A 40 -8.84 12.28 19.39
N ILE A 41 -9.74 12.94 18.66
CA ILE A 41 -10.01 12.61 17.26
C ILE A 41 -9.14 13.51 16.37
N VAL A 42 -8.30 12.89 15.53
CA VAL A 42 -7.46 13.58 14.56
C VAL A 42 -7.73 12.98 13.19
N SER A 43 -8.24 13.78 12.27
CA SER A 43 -8.57 13.34 10.90
C SER A 43 -9.45 12.07 10.85
N GLY A 44 -10.46 12.00 11.74
CA GLY A 44 -11.36 10.84 11.83
C GLY A 44 -10.83 9.65 12.62
N VAL A 45 -9.55 9.62 12.96
CA VAL A 45 -8.94 8.53 13.74
C VAL A 45 -8.98 8.88 15.23
N GLN A 46 -9.47 7.94 16.05
CA GLN A 46 -9.45 8.06 17.49
C GLN A 46 -8.06 7.75 18.03
N ILE A 47 -7.39 8.77 18.57
CA ILE A 47 -6.09 8.63 19.22
C ILE A 47 -6.32 8.55 20.75
N ILE A 48 -5.82 7.50 21.36
CA ILE A 48 -5.89 7.22 22.78
C ILE A 48 -4.51 7.45 23.38
N THR A 49 -4.41 8.24 24.44
CA THR A 49 -3.15 8.44 25.15
C THR A 49 -3.22 7.73 26.49
N GLU A 50 -2.33 6.75 26.70
CA GLU A 50 -2.17 6.00 27.94
C GLU A 50 -0.71 6.05 28.37
N ASP A 51 -0.43 6.44 29.61
CA ASP A 51 0.92 6.54 30.18
C ASP A 51 1.90 7.35 29.28
N GLY A 52 1.42 8.43 28.66
CA GLY A 52 2.21 9.29 27.77
C GLY A 52 2.49 8.69 26.37
N LYS A 53 1.96 7.53 26.07
CA LYS A 53 2.06 6.89 24.76
C LYS A 53 0.75 7.01 24.01
N LYS A 54 0.83 7.25 22.70
CA LYS A 54 -0.33 7.37 21.83
C LYS A 54 -0.59 6.04 21.11
N TYR A 55 -1.85 5.71 20.99
CA TYR A 55 -2.37 4.51 20.32
C TYR A 55 -3.52 4.89 19.41
N TYR A 56 -3.79 4.03 18.43
CA TYR A 56 -5.01 4.10 17.62
C TYR A 56 -5.58 2.71 17.46
N ASP A 57 -6.91 2.64 17.39
CA ASP A 57 -7.66 1.41 17.19
C ASP A 57 -8.08 1.33 15.71
N PHE A 58 -8.00 0.14 15.12
CA PHE A 58 -8.47 -0.14 13.77
C PHE A 58 -8.99 -1.57 13.64
N GLN A 59 -9.70 -1.84 12.56
CA GLN A 59 -10.18 -3.18 12.22
C GLN A 59 -9.50 -3.67 10.95
N ASP A 60 -9.28 -4.99 10.85
CA ASP A 60 -8.91 -5.62 9.59
C ASP A 60 -10.17 -5.98 8.78
N VAL A 61 -9.97 -6.51 7.58
CA VAL A 61 -11.05 -6.93 6.66
C VAL A 61 -11.94 -8.06 7.22
N LYS A 62 -11.55 -8.70 8.31
CA LYS A 62 -12.32 -9.72 9.04
C LYS A 62 -12.99 -9.16 10.29
N GLU A 63 -13.05 -7.82 10.43
CA GLU A 63 -13.59 -7.11 11.59
C GLU A 63 -12.86 -7.38 12.93
N ASN A 64 -11.64 -7.91 12.90
CA ASN A 64 -10.84 -8.06 14.09
C ASN A 64 -10.32 -6.70 14.55
N ASN A 65 -10.45 -6.42 15.85
CA ASN A 65 -10.00 -5.17 16.45
C ASN A 65 -8.53 -5.26 16.84
N TYR A 66 -7.79 -4.24 16.49
CA TYR A 66 -6.39 -4.08 16.84
C TYR A 66 -6.15 -2.72 17.47
N ARG A 67 -5.19 -2.68 18.41
CA ARG A 67 -4.63 -1.44 18.95
C ARG A 67 -3.16 -1.36 18.63
N ALA A 68 -2.76 -0.34 17.90
CA ALA A 68 -1.38 -0.11 17.52
C ALA A 68 -0.83 1.17 18.14
N ARG A 69 0.47 1.18 18.38
CA ARG A 69 1.16 2.37 18.88
C ARG A 69 1.33 3.38 17.75
N LEU A 70 0.92 4.61 17.99
CA LEU A 70 1.20 5.72 17.11
C LEU A 70 2.63 6.22 17.39
N LEU A 71 3.48 6.17 16.38
CA LEU A 71 4.87 6.61 16.46
C LEU A 71 4.98 8.05 15.97
N ASP A 72 5.43 8.98 16.82
CA ASP A 72 5.50 10.40 16.48
C ASP A 72 6.54 10.70 15.38
N GLN A 73 7.56 9.85 15.22
CA GLN A 73 8.59 9.97 14.19
C GLN A 73 8.15 9.47 12.80
N VAL A 74 7.03 8.75 12.70
CA VAL A 74 6.49 8.30 11.42
C VAL A 74 5.58 9.40 10.85
N PRO A 75 5.91 9.97 9.69
CA PRO A 75 5.07 10.96 9.04
C PRO A 75 3.68 10.40 8.75
N ARG A 76 2.67 11.20 9.00
CA ARG A 76 1.29 10.90 8.60
C ARG A 76 0.94 11.67 7.35
N ASN A 77 0.06 11.11 6.52
CA ASN A 77 -0.49 11.89 5.44
C ASN A 77 -1.29 13.09 6.00
N SER A 78 -1.42 14.13 5.21
CA SER A 78 -2.16 15.34 5.53
C SER A 78 -3.43 15.47 4.71
N TYR A 79 -3.94 14.36 4.16
CA TYR A 79 -5.14 14.37 3.34
C TYR A 79 -6.37 14.66 4.19
N ASP A 80 -7.25 15.48 3.66
CA ASP A 80 -8.56 15.73 4.24
C ASP A 80 -9.55 14.73 3.63
N PHE A 81 -9.83 13.66 4.35
CA PHE A 81 -10.72 12.60 3.87
C PHE A 81 -12.17 13.08 3.63
N SER A 82 -12.57 14.26 4.13
CA SER A 82 -13.85 14.86 3.76
C SER A 82 -13.94 15.27 2.27
N ASN A 83 -12.78 15.32 1.59
CA ASN A 83 -12.71 15.54 0.15
C ASN A 83 -12.91 14.27 -0.69
N LEU A 84 -12.98 13.09 -0.06
CA LEU A 84 -13.36 11.86 -0.75
C LEU A 84 -14.85 11.90 -1.10
N ALA A 85 -15.17 11.54 -2.31
CA ALA A 85 -16.54 11.42 -2.80
C ALA A 85 -16.67 10.14 -3.62
N LEU A 86 -17.69 9.34 -3.29
CA LEU A 86 -18.11 8.21 -4.11
C LEU A 86 -18.95 8.73 -5.25
N ASP A 87 -18.62 8.36 -6.46
CA ASP A 87 -19.46 8.52 -7.63
C ASP A 87 -20.42 7.32 -7.68
N GLU A 88 -21.71 7.56 -7.44
CA GLU A 88 -22.71 6.49 -7.33
C GLU A 88 -23.00 5.81 -8.68
N GLU A 89 -22.74 6.48 -9.81
CA GLU A 89 -22.95 5.91 -11.14
C GLU A 89 -21.81 4.97 -11.53
N THR A 90 -20.59 5.36 -11.27
CA THR A 90 -19.39 4.58 -11.66
C THR A 90 -18.84 3.70 -10.54
N GLY A 91 -19.25 3.94 -9.28
CA GLY A 91 -18.70 3.29 -8.11
C GLY A 91 -17.27 3.73 -7.77
N TYR A 92 -16.71 4.71 -8.44
CA TYR A 92 -15.35 5.17 -8.19
C TYR A 92 -15.27 6.21 -7.09
N LEU A 93 -14.26 6.07 -6.22
CA LEU A 93 -13.88 7.15 -5.30
C LEU A 93 -13.09 8.23 -6.06
N SER A 94 -13.41 9.46 -5.78
CA SER A 94 -12.67 10.63 -6.24
C SER A 94 -12.22 11.47 -5.05
N TYR A 95 -11.11 12.18 -5.20
CA TYR A 95 -10.63 13.14 -4.20
C TYR A 95 -10.69 14.55 -4.80
N LYS A 96 -11.52 15.41 -4.20
CA LYS A 96 -11.71 16.79 -4.66
C LYS A 96 -11.06 17.77 -3.70
N ASP A 97 -9.79 18.04 -3.89
CA ASP A 97 -9.09 19.08 -3.12
C ASP A 97 -9.44 20.47 -3.66
N THR A 98 -10.35 21.14 -2.99
CA THR A 98 -10.75 22.52 -3.32
C THR A 98 -9.62 23.55 -3.16
N LYS A 99 -8.52 23.19 -2.48
CA LYS A 99 -7.35 24.04 -2.29
C LYS A 99 -6.26 23.80 -3.35
N GLY A 100 -6.45 22.82 -4.23
CA GLY A 100 -5.54 22.49 -5.34
C GLY A 100 -4.16 22.02 -4.91
N LYS A 101 -4.01 21.50 -3.69
CA LYS A 101 -2.74 21.02 -3.13
C LYS A 101 -2.48 19.55 -3.41
N VAL A 102 -3.52 18.77 -3.58
CA VAL A 102 -3.51 17.34 -3.83
C VAL A 102 -4.20 17.07 -5.15
N SER A 103 -3.55 16.31 -6.02
CA SER A 103 -4.18 15.73 -7.21
C SER A 103 -4.27 14.23 -7.00
N ALA A 104 -5.43 13.63 -7.28
CA ALA A 104 -5.63 12.20 -7.27
C ALA A 104 -5.77 11.69 -8.70
N LYS A 105 -5.19 10.53 -8.97
CA LYS A 105 -5.36 9.78 -10.19
C LYS A 105 -6.09 8.48 -9.86
N LYS A 106 -6.86 7.96 -10.82
CA LYS A 106 -7.48 6.64 -10.72
C LYS A 106 -6.57 5.62 -11.40
N GLY A 107 -6.37 4.50 -10.76
CA GLY A 107 -5.58 3.41 -11.29
C GLY A 107 -6.18 2.05 -10.94
N ILE A 108 -5.62 1.03 -11.58
CA ILE A 108 -5.92 -0.38 -11.29
C ILE A 108 -4.60 -1.12 -11.09
N ASP A 109 -4.67 -2.25 -10.43
CA ASP A 109 -3.63 -3.26 -10.44
C ASP A 109 -4.13 -4.51 -11.18
N VAL A 110 -3.21 -5.19 -11.86
CA VAL A 110 -3.52 -6.38 -12.66
C VAL A 110 -2.42 -7.42 -12.60
N SER A 111 -2.81 -8.67 -12.80
CA SER A 111 -1.93 -9.84 -12.90
C SER A 111 -2.54 -10.86 -13.87
N GLU A 112 -1.97 -12.05 -13.95
CA GLU A 112 -2.58 -13.16 -14.71
C GLU A 112 -4.03 -13.50 -14.28
N PHE A 113 -4.41 -13.14 -13.04
CA PHE A 113 -5.76 -13.44 -12.53
C PHE A 113 -6.88 -12.62 -13.19
N GLN A 114 -6.58 -11.54 -13.88
CA GLN A 114 -7.54 -10.78 -14.67
C GLN A 114 -7.81 -11.41 -16.05
N GLY A 115 -7.12 -12.51 -16.38
CA GLY A 115 -7.31 -13.29 -17.61
C GLY A 115 -6.45 -12.81 -18.79
N GLU A 116 -6.61 -13.51 -19.91
CA GLU A 116 -5.71 -13.38 -21.08
C GLU A 116 -5.95 -12.12 -21.91
N THR A 117 -7.10 -11.44 -21.75
CA THR A 117 -7.44 -10.31 -22.61
C THR A 117 -8.04 -9.15 -21.80
N ILE A 118 -7.26 -8.09 -21.66
CA ILE A 118 -7.75 -6.82 -21.14
C ILE A 118 -7.86 -5.85 -22.32
N ASP A 119 -9.03 -5.24 -22.50
CA ASP A 119 -9.19 -4.15 -23.45
C ASP A 119 -8.65 -2.85 -22.86
N TRP A 120 -7.36 -2.61 -23.06
CA TRP A 120 -6.66 -1.47 -22.50
C TRP A 120 -7.20 -0.13 -22.99
N GLN A 121 -7.76 -0.09 -24.21
CA GLN A 121 -8.38 1.12 -24.71
C GLN A 121 -9.67 1.44 -23.93
N GLN A 122 -10.50 0.44 -23.65
CA GLN A 122 -11.69 0.64 -22.79
C GLN A 122 -11.30 0.99 -21.37
N VAL A 123 -10.25 0.40 -20.82
CA VAL A 123 -9.71 0.78 -19.50
C VAL A 123 -9.36 2.27 -19.48
N LYS A 124 -8.62 2.75 -20.48
CA LYS A 124 -8.28 4.17 -20.61
C LYS A 124 -9.49 5.06 -20.74
N GLU A 125 -10.46 4.69 -21.58
CA GLU A 125 -11.71 5.43 -21.82
C GLU A 125 -12.61 5.49 -20.58
N SER A 126 -12.52 4.52 -19.67
CA SER A 126 -13.25 4.54 -18.38
C SER A 126 -12.69 5.57 -17.38
N GLY A 127 -11.62 6.28 -17.73
CA GLY A 127 -11.00 7.31 -16.89
C GLY A 127 -9.91 6.81 -15.97
N ILE A 128 -9.41 5.58 -16.20
CA ILE A 128 -8.19 5.07 -15.54
C ILE A 128 -6.97 5.79 -16.13
N GLU A 129 -6.06 6.22 -15.28
CA GLU A 129 -4.90 7.03 -15.65
C GLU A 129 -3.59 6.25 -15.52
N PHE A 130 -3.53 5.26 -14.62
CA PHE A 130 -2.36 4.42 -14.41
C PHE A 130 -2.73 2.97 -14.10
N VAL A 131 -1.76 2.09 -14.26
CA VAL A 131 -1.85 0.68 -13.86
C VAL A 131 -0.58 0.26 -13.13
N ILE A 132 -0.71 -0.63 -12.15
CA ILE A 132 0.41 -1.32 -11.52
C ILE A 132 0.30 -2.80 -11.89
N VAL A 133 1.22 -3.28 -12.73
CA VAL A 133 1.19 -4.64 -13.29
C VAL A 133 2.04 -5.57 -12.45
N ARG A 134 1.51 -6.77 -12.09
CA ARG A 134 2.35 -7.78 -11.46
C ARG A 134 3.45 -8.22 -12.40
N LEU A 135 4.69 -7.97 -12.02
CA LEU A 135 5.83 -8.47 -12.77
C LEU A 135 6.06 -9.96 -12.52
N GLY A 136 5.92 -10.36 -11.28
CA GLY A 136 6.15 -11.73 -10.88
C GLY A 136 6.08 -11.91 -9.37
N TYR A 137 6.58 -13.04 -8.92
CA TYR A 137 6.57 -13.40 -7.51
C TYR A 137 7.69 -14.39 -7.17
N ARG A 138 8.04 -14.45 -5.90
CA ARG A 138 8.81 -15.58 -5.38
C ARG A 138 7.85 -16.68 -4.93
N ALA A 139 8.06 -17.90 -5.42
CA ALA A 139 7.20 -19.05 -5.13
C ALA A 139 7.19 -19.42 -3.64
N TYR A 140 6.05 -19.90 -3.18
CA TYR A 140 5.80 -20.26 -1.77
C TYR A 140 6.61 -21.48 -1.27
N GLY A 141 7.01 -22.38 -2.18
CA GLY A 141 7.70 -23.61 -1.82
C GLY A 141 9.12 -23.41 -1.29
N GLU A 142 9.75 -24.49 -0.83
CA GLU A 142 11.11 -24.48 -0.30
C GLU A 142 12.13 -23.91 -1.28
N SER A 143 11.95 -24.13 -2.58
CA SER A 143 12.84 -23.62 -3.62
C SER A 143 12.87 -22.09 -3.69
N GLY A 144 11.76 -21.40 -3.35
CA GLY A 144 11.63 -19.97 -3.46
C GLY A 144 12.01 -19.46 -4.85
N ALA A 145 11.59 -20.17 -5.91
CA ALA A 145 11.92 -19.80 -7.28
C ALA A 145 11.31 -18.43 -7.66
N LEU A 146 12.05 -17.63 -8.41
CA LEU A 146 11.52 -16.42 -9.03
C LEU A 146 10.69 -16.81 -10.24
N VAL A 147 9.50 -16.29 -10.33
CA VAL A 147 8.53 -16.61 -11.39
C VAL A 147 7.98 -15.32 -11.97
N GLU A 148 8.08 -15.15 -13.28
CA GLU A 148 7.42 -14.08 -13.99
C GLU A 148 5.92 -14.35 -14.09
N ASP A 149 5.09 -13.31 -13.94
CA ASP A 149 3.65 -13.41 -14.17
C ASP A 149 3.38 -13.70 -15.64
N ALA A 150 2.58 -14.72 -15.92
CA ALA A 150 2.33 -15.20 -17.28
C ALA A 150 1.76 -14.13 -18.22
N MET A 151 1.15 -13.08 -17.67
CA MET A 151 0.55 -11.98 -18.44
C MET A 151 1.35 -10.68 -18.33
N PHE A 152 2.54 -10.70 -17.71
CA PHE A 152 3.32 -9.49 -17.45
C PHE A 152 3.61 -8.70 -18.75
N GLU A 153 4.27 -9.32 -19.70
CA GLU A 153 4.67 -8.66 -20.97
C GLU A 153 3.45 -8.09 -21.70
N GLN A 154 2.39 -8.91 -21.82
CA GLN A 154 1.17 -8.51 -22.54
C GLN A 154 0.49 -7.33 -21.82
N ASN A 155 0.39 -7.37 -20.50
CA ASN A 155 -0.26 -6.32 -19.72
C ASN A 155 0.54 -5.01 -19.76
N VAL A 156 1.86 -5.07 -19.58
CA VAL A 156 2.71 -3.88 -19.67
C VAL A 156 2.64 -3.24 -21.05
N GLN A 157 2.81 -4.04 -22.12
CA GLN A 157 2.80 -3.50 -23.48
C GLN A 157 1.42 -2.92 -23.83
N GLY A 158 0.34 -3.64 -23.53
CA GLY A 158 -1.01 -3.16 -23.81
C GLY A 158 -1.37 -1.87 -23.06
N ALA A 159 -0.96 -1.74 -21.82
CA ALA A 159 -1.15 -0.51 -21.04
C ALA A 159 -0.35 0.67 -21.58
N LEU A 160 0.91 0.44 -21.96
CA LEU A 160 1.75 1.47 -22.56
C LEU A 160 1.19 1.92 -23.92
N ASP A 161 0.73 1.00 -24.78
CA ASP A 161 0.14 1.30 -26.08
C ASP A 161 -1.16 2.12 -25.94
N ALA A 162 -1.93 1.89 -24.88
CA ALA A 162 -3.11 2.71 -24.54
C ALA A 162 -2.76 4.07 -23.90
N GLY A 163 -1.48 4.35 -23.66
CA GLY A 163 -1.02 5.60 -23.07
C GLY A 163 -1.36 5.75 -21.58
N LEU A 164 -1.41 4.65 -20.83
CA LEU A 164 -1.49 4.64 -19.39
C LEU A 164 -0.09 4.89 -18.79
N GLU A 165 -0.05 5.47 -17.59
CA GLU A 165 1.15 5.45 -16.76
C GLU A 165 1.30 4.05 -16.15
N VAL A 166 2.47 3.42 -16.31
CA VAL A 166 2.69 2.03 -15.91
C VAL A 166 3.70 1.96 -14.76
N GLY A 167 3.28 1.36 -13.66
CA GLY A 167 4.13 0.84 -12.59
C GLY A 167 4.09 -0.69 -12.57
N VAL A 168 4.94 -1.28 -11.75
CA VAL A 168 4.99 -2.73 -11.58
C VAL A 168 5.04 -3.11 -10.11
N TYR A 169 4.58 -4.33 -9.77
CA TYR A 169 4.79 -4.88 -8.45
C TYR A 169 5.35 -6.30 -8.51
N PHE A 170 6.11 -6.64 -7.48
CA PHE A 170 6.66 -7.98 -7.28
C PHE A 170 6.23 -8.51 -5.93
N PHE A 171 5.56 -9.67 -5.92
CA PHE A 171 5.11 -10.32 -4.69
C PHE A 171 6.26 -11.13 -4.07
N SER A 172 6.76 -10.62 -2.96
CA SER A 172 7.92 -11.16 -2.28
C SER A 172 7.56 -12.27 -1.29
N GLN A 173 8.41 -13.28 -1.29
CA GLN A 173 8.48 -14.29 -0.24
C GLN A 173 9.93 -14.50 0.23
N ALA A 174 10.73 -13.44 0.25
CA ALA A 174 12.12 -13.47 0.69
C ALA A 174 12.25 -13.89 2.16
N ILE A 175 13.27 -14.70 2.45
CA ILE A 175 13.67 -15.12 3.80
C ILE A 175 15.08 -14.68 4.16
N SER A 176 15.74 -13.96 3.28
CA SER A 176 17.07 -13.39 3.49
C SER A 176 17.27 -12.11 2.68
N ALA A 177 18.24 -11.30 3.10
CA ALA A 177 18.64 -10.11 2.33
C ALA A 177 19.17 -10.47 0.94
N THR A 178 19.82 -11.64 0.79
CA THR A 178 20.27 -12.14 -0.52
C THR A 178 19.10 -12.38 -1.45
N GLU A 179 18.02 -13.00 -0.97
CA GLU A 179 16.81 -13.19 -1.77
C GLU A 179 16.13 -11.87 -2.14
N ALA A 180 16.12 -10.88 -1.24
CA ALA A 180 15.60 -9.56 -1.57
C ALA A 180 16.44 -8.85 -2.66
N VAL A 181 17.76 -9.07 -2.70
CA VAL A 181 18.61 -8.61 -3.82
C VAL A 181 18.27 -9.35 -5.11
N GLU A 182 18.11 -10.67 -5.07
CA GLU A 182 17.70 -11.46 -6.24
C GLU A 182 16.36 -11.01 -6.80
N GLU A 183 15.38 -10.69 -5.94
CA GLU A 183 14.08 -10.14 -6.34
C GLU A 183 14.24 -8.77 -7.01
N THR A 184 15.10 -7.93 -6.45
CA THR A 184 15.40 -6.62 -7.02
C THR A 184 16.03 -6.74 -8.42
N ASP A 185 17.05 -7.58 -8.55
CA ASP A 185 17.74 -7.79 -9.83
C ASP A 185 16.79 -8.37 -10.87
N PHE A 186 15.97 -9.34 -10.49
CA PHE A 186 14.94 -9.92 -11.36
C PHE A 186 13.97 -8.84 -11.88
N VAL A 187 13.45 -8.00 -10.99
CA VAL A 187 12.54 -6.92 -11.37
C VAL A 187 13.22 -5.93 -12.31
N LEU A 188 14.43 -5.48 -11.99
CA LEU A 188 15.17 -4.49 -12.79
C LEU A 188 15.51 -5.03 -14.18
N GLU A 189 15.86 -6.30 -14.32
CA GLU A 189 16.10 -6.95 -15.60
C GLU A 189 14.86 -6.94 -16.49
N HIS A 190 13.69 -7.34 -15.92
CA HIS A 190 12.46 -7.49 -16.69
C HIS A 190 11.81 -6.15 -17.08
N ILE A 191 12.01 -5.08 -16.30
CA ILE A 191 11.45 -3.77 -16.65
C ILE A 191 12.31 -2.97 -17.62
N GLN A 192 13.58 -3.36 -17.83
CA GLN A 192 14.51 -2.61 -18.69
C GLN A 192 13.99 -2.34 -20.11
N PRO A 193 13.28 -3.28 -20.79
CA PRO A 193 12.76 -3.06 -22.14
C PRO A 193 11.61 -2.06 -22.21
N TYR A 194 11.00 -1.70 -21.09
CA TYR A 194 9.75 -0.94 -21.05
C TYR A 194 9.93 0.46 -20.47
N GLN A 195 9.07 1.38 -20.90
CA GLN A 195 9.02 2.73 -20.33
C GLN A 195 8.17 2.76 -19.04
N ILE A 196 8.73 2.26 -17.95
CA ILE A 196 8.09 2.31 -16.63
C ILE A 196 8.22 3.72 -16.05
N THR A 197 7.09 4.41 -15.88
CA THR A 197 7.00 5.79 -15.35
C THR A 197 6.32 5.86 -14.01
N GLY A 198 5.60 4.81 -13.63
CA GLY A 198 5.00 4.62 -12.33
C GLY A 198 5.97 3.98 -11.32
N PRO A 199 5.48 3.65 -10.12
CA PRO A 199 6.31 3.05 -9.08
C PRO A 199 6.68 1.60 -9.39
N VAL A 200 7.83 1.18 -8.83
CA VAL A 200 8.24 -0.22 -8.72
C VAL A 200 7.98 -0.64 -7.28
N VAL A 201 7.02 -1.53 -7.09
CA VAL A 201 6.42 -1.82 -5.78
C VAL A 201 6.93 -3.14 -5.23
N TYR A 202 7.41 -3.11 -3.98
CA TYR A 202 7.68 -4.29 -3.18
C TYR A 202 6.40 -4.69 -2.44
N ASP A 203 5.80 -5.80 -2.85
CA ASP A 203 4.59 -6.32 -2.25
C ASP A 203 4.96 -7.40 -1.23
N THR A 204 4.71 -7.10 0.03
CA THR A 204 4.97 -8.02 1.15
C THR A 204 3.75 -8.12 2.04
N GLU A 205 3.19 -9.31 2.14
CA GLU A 205 1.97 -9.55 2.91
C GLU A 205 1.89 -10.95 3.52
N GLU A 206 0.90 -11.15 4.40
CA GLU A 206 0.67 -12.41 5.10
C GLU A 206 0.11 -13.48 4.16
N ILE A 207 0.72 -14.66 4.15
CA ILE A 207 0.13 -15.86 3.54
C ILE A 207 -0.85 -16.47 4.53
N LYS A 208 -2.12 -16.60 4.13
CA LYS A 208 -3.21 -16.93 5.07
C LYS A 208 -3.58 -18.42 5.11
N ASP A 209 -3.27 -19.17 4.07
CA ASP A 209 -3.91 -20.48 3.86
C ASP A 209 -2.96 -21.66 4.06
N ASP A 210 -1.68 -21.45 4.34
CA ASP A 210 -0.68 -22.51 4.53
C ASP A 210 0.50 -22.03 5.37
N THR A 211 1.42 -22.94 5.66
CA THR A 211 2.71 -22.61 6.23
C THR A 211 3.55 -21.87 5.20
N ALA A 212 3.78 -20.58 5.44
CA ALA A 212 4.60 -19.78 4.56
C ALA A 212 6.10 -19.95 4.86
N ARG A 213 6.93 -19.89 3.83
CA ARG A 213 8.39 -19.86 4.01
C ARG A 213 8.86 -18.66 4.84
N THR A 214 8.07 -17.60 4.88
CA THR A 214 8.30 -16.34 5.61
C THR A 214 7.87 -16.36 7.07
N ASP A 215 7.27 -17.44 7.58
CA ASP A 215 6.74 -17.52 8.96
C ASP A 215 7.78 -17.29 10.05
N GLN A 216 9.05 -17.55 9.74
CA GLN A 216 10.15 -17.34 10.69
C GLN A 216 10.80 -15.95 10.57
N ASN A 217 10.37 -15.13 9.61
CA ASN A 217 10.89 -13.79 9.46
C ASN A 217 10.44 -12.92 10.64
N THR A 218 11.36 -12.13 11.13
CA THR A 218 11.10 -11.12 12.15
C THR A 218 10.70 -9.79 11.52
N ARG A 219 10.23 -8.85 12.34
CA ARG A 219 10.00 -7.46 11.91
C ARG A 219 11.25 -6.80 11.31
N GLU A 220 12.41 -7.15 11.87
CA GLU A 220 13.70 -6.70 11.36
C GLU A 220 13.95 -7.19 9.95
N ASP A 221 13.72 -8.49 9.72
CA ASP A 221 13.93 -9.12 8.42
C ASP A 221 13.03 -8.49 7.35
N PHE A 222 11.72 -8.44 7.57
CA PHE A 222 10.80 -7.82 6.62
C PHE A 222 11.14 -6.36 6.33
N THR A 223 11.51 -5.59 7.36
CA THR A 223 11.90 -4.19 7.18
C THR A 223 13.19 -4.06 6.37
N ASN A 224 14.17 -4.92 6.65
CA ASN A 224 15.42 -4.94 5.91
C ASN A 224 15.22 -5.33 4.43
N PHE A 225 14.35 -6.30 4.14
CA PHE A 225 14.07 -6.70 2.76
C PHE A 225 13.39 -5.58 1.97
N CYS A 226 12.43 -4.86 2.58
CA CYS A 226 11.87 -3.65 1.99
C CYS A 226 12.95 -2.62 1.65
N LYS A 227 13.91 -2.38 2.57
CA LYS A 227 15.00 -1.42 2.34
C LYS A 227 15.92 -1.86 1.21
N VAL A 228 16.33 -3.13 1.21
CA VAL A 228 17.20 -3.72 0.17
C VAL A 228 16.57 -3.53 -1.22
N PHE A 229 15.31 -3.93 -1.37
CA PHE A 229 14.60 -3.78 -2.64
C PHE A 229 14.46 -2.31 -3.04
N CYS A 230 13.93 -1.48 -2.15
CA CYS A 230 13.67 -0.08 -2.44
C CYS A 230 14.96 0.71 -2.76
N ASP A 231 16.05 0.43 -2.06
CA ASP A 231 17.34 1.06 -2.35
C ASP A 231 17.90 0.65 -3.71
N GLY A 232 17.79 -0.63 -4.08
CA GLY A 232 18.21 -1.11 -5.40
C GLY A 232 17.39 -0.48 -6.53
N VAL A 233 16.06 -0.43 -6.38
CA VAL A 233 15.16 0.23 -7.32
C VAL A 233 15.49 1.72 -7.46
N LYS A 234 15.74 2.40 -6.34
CA LYS A 234 16.11 3.83 -6.30
C LYS A 234 17.46 4.10 -6.97
N GLN A 235 18.45 3.22 -6.75
CA GLN A 235 19.77 3.32 -7.39
C GLN A 235 19.68 3.14 -8.91
N ALA A 236 18.78 2.30 -9.39
CA ALA A 236 18.50 2.11 -10.81
C ALA A 236 17.72 3.29 -11.46
N GLY A 237 17.29 4.27 -10.65
CA GLY A 237 16.62 5.48 -11.14
C GLY A 237 15.10 5.40 -11.18
N TYR A 238 14.51 4.32 -10.70
CA TYR A 238 13.06 4.16 -10.57
C TYR A 238 12.55 4.67 -9.22
N GLN A 239 11.22 4.83 -9.11
CA GLN A 239 10.56 5.22 -7.88
C GLN A 239 10.16 3.98 -7.08
N PRO A 240 10.79 3.69 -5.93
CA PRO A 240 10.39 2.57 -5.10
C PRO A 240 9.10 2.89 -4.32
N MET A 241 8.31 1.86 -4.06
CA MET A 241 7.12 1.92 -3.22
C MET A 241 6.95 0.59 -2.48
N ILE A 242 6.33 0.61 -1.31
CA ILE A 242 6.04 -0.58 -0.51
C ILE A 242 4.53 -0.74 -0.45
N TYR A 243 4.02 -1.94 -0.78
CA TYR A 243 2.62 -2.29 -0.55
C TYR A 243 2.46 -2.90 0.84
N ALA A 244 1.50 -2.40 1.62
CA ALA A 244 1.15 -2.96 2.92
C ALA A 244 -0.25 -2.53 3.36
N ASN A 245 -0.96 -3.41 4.09
CA ASN A 245 -2.15 -3.05 4.83
C ASN A 245 -1.81 -2.51 6.23
N MET A 246 -2.81 -1.97 6.94
CA MET A 246 -2.62 -1.38 8.28
C MET A 246 -2.02 -2.35 9.29
N LYS A 247 -2.49 -3.62 9.28
CA LYS A 247 -1.98 -4.65 10.20
C LYS A 247 -0.49 -4.91 9.97
N TRP A 248 -0.09 -5.02 8.70
CA TRP A 248 1.30 -5.24 8.30
C TRP A 248 2.20 -4.07 8.70
N MET A 249 1.77 -2.85 8.41
CA MET A 249 2.47 -1.61 8.82
C MET A 249 2.61 -1.49 10.33
N ALA A 250 1.56 -1.85 11.09
CA ALA A 250 1.56 -1.69 12.54
C ALA A 250 2.39 -2.73 13.28
N PHE A 251 2.40 -3.98 12.79
CA PHE A 251 2.93 -5.12 13.57
C PHE A 251 4.07 -5.88 12.91
N THR A 252 4.23 -5.76 11.59
CA THR A 252 5.25 -6.51 10.85
C THR A 252 6.38 -5.64 10.36
N LEU A 253 6.13 -4.37 10.03
CA LEU A 253 7.15 -3.44 9.58
C LEU A 253 7.59 -2.48 10.70
N LYS A 254 8.85 -2.07 10.70
CA LYS A 254 9.36 -0.95 11.51
C LYS A 254 9.23 0.34 10.70
N MET A 255 8.05 0.94 10.75
CA MET A 255 7.70 2.10 9.93
C MET A 255 8.66 3.29 10.11
N GLU A 256 9.25 3.41 11.30
CA GLU A 256 10.25 4.44 11.61
C GLU A 256 11.54 4.34 10.79
N GLU A 257 11.82 3.17 10.22
CA GLU A 257 12.98 2.92 9.36
C GLU A 257 12.67 3.01 7.86
N LEU A 258 11.38 3.17 7.50
CA LEU A 258 10.89 3.16 6.12
C LEU A 258 10.32 4.51 5.68
N THR A 259 10.55 5.57 6.45
CA THR A 259 9.95 6.91 6.24
C THR A 259 10.39 7.63 4.97
N GLU A 260 11.40 7.13 4.28
CA GLU A 260 11.89 7.69 3.02
C GLU A 260 11.23 7.11 1.78
N TYR A 261 10.45 6.02 1.92
CA TYR A 261 9.76 5.36 0.82
C TYR A 261 8.27 5.70 0.81
N ASP A 262 7.68 5.72 -0.36
CA ASP A 262 6.25 5.85 -0.53
C ASP A 262 5.55 4.51 -0.25
N PHE A 263 4.28 4.57 0.18
CA PHE A 263 3.49 3.39 0.47
C PHE A 263 2.24 3.33 -0.42
N TRP A 264 1.99 2.15 -0.94
CA TRP A 264 0.68 1.75 -1.44
C TRP A 264 -0.09 1.13 -0.27
N TYR A 265 -0.93 1.92 0.36
CA TYR A 265 -1.75 1.47 1.48
C TYR A 265 -2.96 0.69 0.99
N ALA A 266 -3.07 -0.57 1.42
CA ALA A 266 -4.20 -1.43 1.13
C ALA A 266 -5.29 -1.28 2.20
N ASP A 267 -6.48 -0.90 1.76
CA ASP A 267 -7.67 -0.76 2.60
C ASP A 267 -8.87 -1.36 1.85
N TYR A 268 -9.50 -2.40 2.42
CA TYR A 268 -10.53 -3.20 1.78
C TYR A 268 -11.86 -3.06 2.50
#